data_b8a8da35ff6ba38ffaf6668b534ae5ea
#
_entry.id   b8a8da35ff6ba38ffaf6668b534ae5ea
#
_cell.length_a   1.000
_cell.length_b   1.000
_cell.length_c   1.000
_cell.angle_alpha   90.00
_cell.angle_beta   90.00
_cell.angle_gamma   90.00
#
_symmetry.space_group_name_H-M   'P 1'
#
loop_
_entity.id
_entity.type
_entity.pdbx_description
1 polymer ?
#
loop_
_entity_poly.entity_id
_entity_poly.type
_entity_poly.pdbx_seq_one_letter_code
_entity_poly.pdbx_strand_id
1 'polypeptide(L)'
;MNKALILSLAAAGCACAGSADALLTSTPQPQDWVEAVKQALVVYENKDTFITKVNLVTRQQWQMGVVQPNGSNRHFIKDGGTPYNDEFRRNWIGANVFMRTGTQFHTYVRIGGLPTRDTYSGGRTKKNYSYTGFYDIWLKQNISAVKGLTIRAGKFAPAFTSDFRMSNANIPCVERSYVANQFALDTNWGVEVNYTSPDKKDILYVQVMANDRASSSCNHGHGDKYSRGEGFDGEFGWEDKCFAISGATHKFNVTESGYHAISGEYAHDFNNAYHGRRKPGANNYGIDFKDAVSLGYEIKHNKLTFTTNLVAAFEQQDGNGTNNIGLQLQPVYAVHPHVDLVFRYTGMTGHDACKLGADRYICTQTNRASWVDSLHAFYLGANVYASAKHKDAAKIMFGAEYTTARKDGKDYYNGWEFTTALRCNF
;
A
#
# COMPACT_ATOMS: atom_id res chain seq x y z
N MET A 1 -7.97 -21.38 -18.88
CA MET A 1 -8.35 -20.12 -18.19
C MET A 1 -9.59 -19.56 -18.86
N ASN A 2 -10.72 -19.53 -18.13
CA ASN A 2 -12.02 -19.19 -18.71
C ASN A 2 -12.12 -17.70 -19.00
N LYS A 3 -12.20 -17.33 -20.30
CA LYS A 3 -12.40 -15.94 -20.77
C LYS A 3 -13.68 -15.27 -20.20
N ALA A 4 -14.62 -16.06 -19.69
CA ALA A 4 -15.83 -15.60 -19.05
C ALA A 4 -15.61 -14.85 -17.71
N LEU A 5 -14.50 -15.09 -17.00
CA LEU A 5 -14.25 -14.45 -15.71
C LEU A 5 -13.79 -13.00 -15.85
N ILE A 6 -13.08 -12.67 -16.92
CA ILE A 6 -12.61 -11.29 -17.18
C ILE A 6 -13.77 -10.41 -17.67
N LEU A 7 -14.67 -10.98 -18.48
CA LEU A 7 -15.89 -10.28 -18.92
C LEU A 7 -16.90 -10.08 -17.77
N SER A 8 -17.00 -11.03 -16.83
CA SER A 8 -17.96 -10.90 -15.73
C SER A 8 -17.54 -9.84 -14.69
N LEU A 9 -16.24 -9.58 -14.50
CA LEU A 9 -15.77 -8.49 -13.64
C LEU A 9 -16.01 -7.11 -14.27
N ALA A 10 -15.90 -6.98 -15.58
CA ALA A 10 -16.28 -5.77 -16.31
C ALA A 10 -17.82 -5.60 -16.34
N ALA A 11 -18.58 -6.69 -16.49
CA ALA A 11 -20.03 -6.67 -16.52
C ALA A 11 -20.67 -6.42 -15.15
N ALA A 12 -20.07 -6.87 -14.06
CA ALA A 12 -20.58 -6.58 -12.70
C ALA A 12 -20.46 -5.09 -12.35
N GLY A 13 -19.48 -4.37 -12.92
CA GLY A 13 -19.42 -2.91 -12.85
C GLY A 13 -20.52 -2.21 -13.66
N CYS A 14 -21.01 -2.84 -14.71
CA CYS A 14 -22.05 -2.27 -15.58
C CYS A 14 -23.48 -2.62 -15.18
N ALA A 15 -23.71 -3.68 -14.38
CA ALA A 15 -25.04 -4.15 -14.03
C ALA A 15 -25.76 -3.26 -12.98
N CYS A 16 -25.06 -2.34 -12.33
CA CYS A 16 -25.67 -1.33 -11.45
C CYS A 16 -26.02 -0.03 -12.15
N ALA A 17 -25.71 0.12 -13.44
CA ALA A 17 -26.12 1.26 -14.26
C ALA A 17 -27.50 0.95 -14.88
N GLY A 18 -28.46 1.78 -14.59
CA GLY A 18 -29.76 1.77 -15.31
C GLY A 18 -29.52 1.69 -16.81
N SER A 19 -30.46 1.07 -17.50
CA SER A 19 -30.45 0.61 -18.89
C SER A 19 -29.34 1.18 -19.78
N ALA A 20 -28.59 0.28 -20.44
CA ALA A 20 -27.50 0.62 -21.36
C ALA A 20 -27.90 1.64 -22.46
N ASP A 21 -29.17 1.77 -22.77
CA ASP A 21 -29.70 2.73 -23.74
C ASP A 21 -29.61 4.20 -23.29
N ALA A 22 -29.64 4.48 -22.01
CA ALA A 22 -29.45 5.84 -21.48
C ALA A 22 -27.99 6.33 -21.59
N LEU A 23 -27.04 5.42 -21.63
CA LEU A 23 -25.62 5.72 -21.79
C LEU A 23 -25.22 6.06 -23.24
N LEU A 24 -26.05 5.72 -24.21
CA LEU A 24 -25.68 5.83 -25.62
C LEU A 24 -26.26 7.08 -26.32
N THR A 25 -27.16 7.84 -25.68
CA THR A 25 -28.00 8.80 -26.45
C THR A 25 -27.79 10.30 -26.16
N SER A 26 -26.96 10.75 -25.21
CA SER A 26 -26.90 12.19 -24.95
C SER A 26 -25.61 12.79 -24.38
N THR A 27 -24.56 12.03 -24.14
CA THR A 27 -23.28 12.58 -23.71
C THR A 27 -22.24 12.48 -24.83
N PRO A 28 -21.37 13.49 -25.01
CA PRO A 28 -20.22 13.34 -25.90
C PRO A 28 -19.48 12.06 -25.51
N GLN A 29 -19.25 11.18 -26.50
CA GLN A 29 -18.52 9.91 -26.25
C GLN A 29 -17.24 10.23 -25.49
N PRO A 30 -17.02 9.65 -24.31
CA PRO A 30 -15.78 9.90 -23.59
C PRO A 30 -14.63 9.43 -24.48
N GLN A 31 -13.65 10.30 -24.69
CA GLN A 31 -12.46 9.98 -25.50
C GLN A 31 -11.62 8.84 -24.90
N ASP A 32 -11.86 8.52 -23.64
CA ASP A 32 -11.17 7.47 -22.87
C ASP A 32 -12.22 6.63 -22.11
N TRP A 33 -12.22 5.33 -22.34
CA TRP A 33 -13.14 4.38 -21.69
C TRP A 33 -13.05 4.43 -20.16
N VAL A 34 -11.88 4.79 -19.59
CA VAL A 34 -11.69 4.97 -18.14
C VAL A 34 -12.56 6.10 -17.61
N GLU A 35 -12.71 7.18 -18.37
CA GLU A 35 -13.62 8.28 -18.00
C GLU A 35 -15.07 7.81 -17.99
N ALA A 36 -15.47 7.00 -18.96
CA ALA A 36 -16.82 6.42 -19.00
C ALA A 36 -17.10 5.57 -17.75
N VAL A 37 -16.15 4.70 -17.35
CA VAL A 37 -16.29 3.88 -16.14
C VAL A 37 -16.35 4.78 -14.89
N LYS A 38 -15.48 5.78 -14.78
CA LYS A 38 -15.50 6.71 -13.64
C LYS A 38 -16.83 7.49 -13.55
N GLN A 39 -17.39 7.89 -14.67
CA GLN A 39 -18.71 8.55 -14.70
C GLN A 39 -19.84 7.58 -14.30
N ALA A 40 -19.83 6.34 -14.77
CA ALA A 40 -20.82 5.32 -14.41
C ALA A 40 -20.81 4.99 -12.90
N LEU A 41 -19.68 5.18 -12.23
CA LEU A 41 -19.55 4.99 -10.77
C LEU A 41 -20.06 6.18 -9.95
N VAL A 42 -20.43 7.29 -10.56
CA VAL A 42 -21.12 8.41 -9.88
C VAL A 42 -22.60 8.05 -9.77
N VAL A 43 -23.00 7.59 -8.59
CA VAL A 43 -24.39 7.14 -8.35
C VAL A 43 -25.32 8.29 -7.94
N TYR A 44 -24.76 9.39 -7.48
CA TYR A 44 -25.51 10.57 -7.11
C TYR A 44 -24.65 11.83 -7.27
N GLU A 45 -25.19 12.89 -7.85
CA GLU A 45 -24.58 14.22 -7.90
C GLU A 45 -25.66 15.30 -7.93
N ASN A 46 -25.74 16.12 -6.87
CA ASN A 46 -26.62 17.28 -6.78
C ASN A 46 -26.01 18.30 -5.81
N LYS A 47 -25.67 19.47 -6.32
CA LYS A 47 -25.00 20.53 -5.54
C LYS A 47 -25.93 21.25 -4.54
N ASP A 48 -27.24 21.12 -4.70
CA ASP A 48 -28.24 21.85 -3.90
C ASP A 48 -28.63 21.06 -2.65
N THR A 49 -28.24 19.79 -2.53
CA THR A 49 -28.55 18.94 -1.38
C THR A 49 -27.42 18.90 -0.37
N PHE A 50 -27.68 18.39 0.83
CA PHE A 50 -26.68 18.22 1.88
C PHE A 50 -25.57 17.25 1.43
N ILE A 51 -25.95 16.12 0.87
CA ILE A 51 -25.01 15.22 0.18
C ILE A 51 -24.91 15.71 -1.26
N THR A 52 -23.74 16.18 -1.67
CA THR A 52 -23.54 16.75 -2.99
C THR A 52 -23.09 15.73 -4.03
N LYS A 53 -22.42 14.67 -3.61
CA LYS A 53 -21.95 13.61 -4.52
C LYS A 53 -21.72 12.30 -3.79
N VAL A 54 -22.05 11.19 -4.46
CA VAL A 54 -21.71 9.82 -4.03
C VAL A 54 -21.06 9.11 -5.20
N ASN A 55 -19.81 8.69 -5.02
CA ASN A 55 -19.08 7.87 -5.97
C ASN A 55 -18.86 6.48 -5.38
N LEU A 56 -19.16 5.44 -6.13
CA LEU A 56 -18.63 4.11 -5.85
C LEU A 56 -17.15 4.08 -6.21
N VAL A 57 -16.38 3.33 -5.46
CA VAL A 57 -14.95 3.12 -5.70
C VAL A 57 -14.62 1.64 -5.60
N THR A 58 -13.70 1.18 -6.44
CA THR A 58 -13.26 -0.22 -6.40
C THR A 58 -11.76 -0.33 -6.60
N ARG A 59 -11.17 -1.33 -5.97
CA ARG A 59 -9.76 -1.67 -6.15
C ARG A 59 -9.60 -3.17 -6.27
N GLN A 60 -9.31 -3.62 -7.48
CA GLN A 60 -9.10 -5.02 -7.80
C GLN A 60 -7.64 -5.20 -8.23
N GLN A 61 -6.87 -5.94 -7.45
CA GLN A 61 -5.46 -6.17 -7.72
C GLN A 61 -5.15 -7.65 -7.54
N TRP A 62 -4.93 -8.32 -8.67
CA TRP A 62 -4.41 -9.67 -8.70
C TRP A 62 -2.93 -9.61 -9.01
N GLN A 63 -2.17 -10.51 -8.41
CA GLN A 63 -0.73 -10.62 -8.66
C GLN A 63 -0.25 -12.06 -8.47
N MET A 64 0.89 -12.35 -9.07
CA MET A 64 1.60 -13.60 -8.86
C MET A 64 3.10 -13.34 -8.78
N GLY A 65 3.79 -14.24 -8.09
CA GLY A 65 5.24 -14.21 -7.96
C GLY A 65 5.85 -15.60 -7.93
N VAL A 66 7.07 -15.68 -8.43
CA VAL A 66 7.90 -16.88 -8.45
C VAL A 66 9.22 -16.53 -7.80
N VAL A 67 9.63 -17.27 -6.77
CA VAL A 67 10.93 -17.10 -6.11
C VAL A 67 11.88 -18.19 -6.58
N GLN A 68 13.07 -17.78 -6.98
CA GLN A 68 14.14 -18.66 -7.44
C GLN A 68 15.43 -18.39 -6.64
N PRO A 69 15.63 -19.03 -5.48
CA PRO A 69 16.86 -18.94 -4.73
C PRO A 69 18.04 -19.52 -5.52
N ASN A 70 19.21 -18.91 -5.42
CA ASN A 70 20.41 -19.32 -6.13
C ASN A 70 21.10 -20.52 -5.45
N GLY A 71 21.69 -21.42 -6.26
CA GLY A 71 22.64 -22.43 -5.84
C GLY A 71 22.25 -23.23 -4.60
N SER A 72 23.05 -23.13 -3.54
CA SER A 72 22.84 -23.79 -2.25
C SER A 72 21.57 -23.33 -1.51
N ASN A 73 20.99 -22.21 -1.91
CA ASN A 73 19.76 -21.69 -1.28
C ASN A 73 18.47 -22.36 -1.82
N ARG A 74 18.56 -23.26 -2.80
CA ARG A 74 17.38 -23.97 -3.34
C ARG A 74 16.66 -24.84 -2.30
N HIS A 75 17.36 -25.32 -1.29
CA HIS A 75 16.76 -26.09 -0.18
C HIS A 75 15.83 -25.23 0.70
N PHE A 76 15.81 -23.90 0.54
CA PHE A 76 14.90 -23.02 1.26
C PHE A 76 13.50 -23.00 0.69
N ILE A 77 13.27 -23.45 -0.54
CA ILE A 77 11.92 -23.64 -1.05
C ILE A 77 11.24 -24.70 -0.17
N LYS A 78 10.02 -24.39 0.27
CA LYS A 78 9.23 -25.29 1.13
C LYS A 78 9.00 -26.62 0.42
N ASP A 79 9.25 -27.73 1.10
CA ASP A 79 9.01 -29.07 0.58
C ASP A 79 7.57 -29.23 0.12
N GLY A 80 7.37 -29.76 -1.10
CA GLY A 80 6.06 -29.87 -1.73
C GLY A 80 5.46 -28.53 -2.18
N GLY A 81 6.18 -27.42 -1.96
CA GLY A 81 5.80 -26.10 -2.40
C GLY A 81 5.95 -25.95 -3.92
N THR A 82 4.96 -25.32 -4.56
CA THR A 82 5.16 -24.84 -5.92
C THR A 82 5.96 -23.54 -5.84
N PRO A 83 6.92 -23.34 -6.77
CA PRO A 83 7.76 -22.14 -6.76
C PRO A 83 6.99 -20.85 -7.10
N TYR A 84 5.67 -20.90 -7.21
CA TYR A 84 4.86 -19.73 -7.48
C TYR A 84 3.68 -19.61 -6.52
N ASN A 85 3.27 -18.38 -6.28
CA ASN A 85 2.06 -18.02 -5.55
C ASN A 85 1.29 -16.98 -6.32
N ASP A 86 -0.04 -17.07 -6.33
CA ASP A 86 -0.92 -16.04 -6.88
C ASP A 86 -1.98 -15.65 -5.84
N GLU A 87 -2.38 -14.38 -5.91
CA GLU A 87 -3.33 -13.85 -4.95
C GLU A 87 -4.13 -12.68 -5.50
N PHE A 88 -5.34 -12.48 -4.97
CA PHE A 88 -5.99 -11.18 -5.00
C PHE A 88 -5.42 -10.32 -3.86
N ARG A 89 -4.41 -9.54 -4.18
CA ARG A 89 -3.69 -8.68 -3.22
C ARG A 89 -4.63 -7.65 -2.61
N ARG A 90 -5.55 -7.15 -3.42
CA ARG A 90 -6.60 -6.22 -3.00
C ARG A 90 -7.88 -6.54 -3.77
N ASN A 91 -8.95 -6.69 -3.03
CA ASN A 91 -10.28 -6.87 -3.56
C ASN A 91 -11.22 -6.03 -2.68
N TRP A 92 -11.32 -4.75 -3.04
CA TRP A 92 -12.03 -3.75 -2.24
C TRP A 92 -13.11 -3.07 -3.03
N ILE A 93 -14.23 -2.82 -2.38
CA ILE A 93 -15.35 -2.04 -2.88
C ILE A 93 -15.67 -1.00 -1.82
N GLY A 94 -16.05 0.19 -2.23
CA GLY A 94 -16.36 1.26 -1.29
C GLY A 94 -17.09 2.43 -1.90
N ALA A 95 -17.14 3.51 -1.15
CA ALA A 95 -17.78 4.74 -1.57
C ALA A 95 -17.06 5.97 -1.04
N ASN A 96 -17.15 7.05 -1.81
CA ASN A 96 -16.88 8.42 -1.35
C ASN A 96 -18.20 9.17 -1.32
N VAL A 97 -18.50 9.80 -0.18
CA VAL A 97 -19.66 10.68 0.00
C VAL A 97 -19.14 12.09 0.28
N PHE A 98 -19.53 13.04 -0.53
CA PHE A 98 -19.17 14.46 -0.36
C PHE A 98 -20.38 15.25 0.12
N MET A 99 -20.17 16.12 1.10
CA MET A 99 -21.20 16.93 1.71
C MET A 99 -20.92 18.43 1.46
N ARG A 100 -21.98 19.21 1.40
CA ARG A 100 -21.91 20.66 1.18
C ARG A 100 -21.11 21.41 2.26
N THR A 101 -21.01 20.85 3.45
CA THR A 101 -20.20 21.35 4.57
C THR A 101 -18.68 21.23 4.36
N GLY A 102 -18.23 20.65 3.25
CA GLY A 102 -16.81 20.32 3.04
C GLY A 102 -16.38 19.04 3.75
N THR A 103 -17.33 18.28 4.28
CA THR A 103 -17.10 16.96 4.86
C THR A 103 -17.03 15.92 3.75
N GLN A 104 -16.10 14.98 3.85
CA GLN A 104 -16.01 13.78 3.02
C GLN A 104 -16.03 12.56 3.92
N PHE A 105 -16.91 11.61 3.62
CA PHE A 105 -16.85 10.25 4.14
C PHE A 105 -16.25 9.34 3.08
N HIS A 106 -15.37 8.43 3.50
CA HIS A 106 -14.76 7.42 2.64
C HIS A 106 -14.80 6.06 3.31
N THR A 107 -15.01 5.03 2.51
CA THR A 107 -14.86 3.65 2.98
C THR A 107 -14.37 2.73 1.88
N TYR A 108 -13.53 1.77 2.26
CA TYR A 108 -13.23 0.54 1.50
C TYR A 108 -13.51 -0.68 2.36
N VAL A 109 -14.34 -1.55 1.84
CA VAL A 109 -14.65 -2.87 2.41
C VAL A 109 -13.80 -3.92 1.69
N ARG A 110 -13.19 -4.83 2.43
CA ARG A 110 -12.47 -5.98 1.90
C ARG A 110 -13.41 -7.12 1.63
N ILE A 111 -13.28 -7.74 0.46
CA ILE A 111 -13.96 -8.98 0.09
C ILE A 111 -12.90 -10.07 0.01
N GLY A 112 -12.98 -11.05 0.91
CA GLY A 112 -12.10 -12.20 0.94
C GLY A 112 -12.65 -13.41 0.22
N GLY A 113 -11.90 -14.53 0.27
CA GLY A 113 -12.35 -15.82 -0.22
C GLY A 113 -12.33 -15.99 -1.74
N LEU A 114 -11.70 -15.10 -2.49
CA LEU A 114 -11.48 -15.32 -3.91
C LEU A 114 -10.53 -16.51 -4.11
N PRO A 115 -10.77 -17.38 -5.11
CA PRO A 115 -9.96 -18.56 -5.35
C PRO A 115 -8.56 -18.14 -5.80
N THR A 116 -7.61 -18.31 -4.92
CA THR A 116 -6.19 -18.12 -5.18
C THR A 116 -5.43 -19.35 -4.73
N ARG A 117 -4.27 -19.58 -5.29
CA ARG A 117 -3.36 -20.60 -4.81
C ARG A 117 -2.49 -20.02 -3.71
N ASP A 118 -3.00 -20.05 -2.50
CA ASP A 118 -2.19 -19.72 -1.32
C ASP A 118 -1.42 -20.97 -0.88
N THR A 119 -0.13 -21.00 -1.14
CA THR A 119 0.76 -22.07 -0.70
C THR A 119 1.04 -22.03 0.80
N TYR A 120 0.69 -20.95 1.46
CA TYR A 120 0.90 -20.79 2.90
C TYR A 120 0.00 -21.71 3.74
N SER A 121 -1.17 -22.06 3.25
CA SER A 121 -2.14 -22.92 3.93
C SER A 121 -2.13 -24.38 3.41
N GLY A 122 -1.22 -24.73 2.52
CA GLY A 122 -1.12 -26.11 1.98
C GLY A 122 -2.32 -26.54 1.13
N GLY A 123 -3.15 -25.63 0.69
CA GLY A 123 -4.37 -25.94 -0.08
C GLY A 123 -5.03 -24.74 -0.73
N ARG A 124 -5.93 -25.03 -1.67
CA ARG A 124 -6.82 -24.01 -2.22
C ARG A 124 -7.72 -23.46 -1.11
N THR A 125 -7.70 -22.15 -0.90
CA THR A 125 -8.65 -21.48 -0.01
C THR A 125 -10.09 -21.86 -0.42
N LYS A 126 -10.90 -22.27 0.55
CA LYS A 126 -12.31 -22.51 0.32
C LYS A 126 -12.93 -21.22 -0.22
N LYS A 127 -13.78 -21.34 -1.25
CA LYS A 127 -14.48 -20.23 -1.90
C LYS A 127 -15.55 -19.66 -0.95
N ASN A 128 -15.15 -18.85 -0.02
CA ASN A 128 -16.06 -18.12 0.86
C ASN A 128 -15.97 -16.65 0.52
N TYR A 129 -16.70 -16.21 -0.51
CA TYR A 129 -16.86 -14.78 -0.79
C TYR A 129 -17.54 -14.13 0.41
N SER A 130 -16.77 -13.46 1.24
CA SER A 130 -17.29 -12.86 2.47
C SER A 130 -16.62 -11.50 2.71
N TYR A 131 -17.34 -10.66 3.42
CA TYR A 131 -16.77 -9.49 4.04
C TYR A 131 -15.68 -9.92 5.04
N THR A 132 -14.49 -9.29 4.94
CA THR A 132 -13.37 -9.57 5.82
C THR A 132 -12.92 -8.35 6.62
N GLY A 133 -13.62 -7.22 6.50
CA GLY A 133 -13.39 -6.01 7.29
C GLY A 133 -13.22 -4.75 6.47
N PHE A 134 -13.08 -3.63 7.16
CA PHE A 134 -12.73 -2.35 6.56
C PHE A 134 -11.23 -2.24 6.34
N TYR A 135 -10.84 -1.87 5.11
CA TYR A 135 -9.47 -1.42 4.87
C TYR A 135 -9.32 0.04 5.31
N ASP A 136 -10.17 0.91 4.75
CA ASP A 136 -10.28 2.31 5.13
C ASP A 136 -11.73 2.62 5.50
N ILE A 137 -11.93 3.40 6.56
CA ILE A 137 -13.19 4.04 6.90
C ILE A 137 -12.89 5.31 7.69
N TRP A 138 -13.16 6.47 7.09
CA TRP A 138 -12.84 7.74 7.72
C TRP A 138 -13.76 8.88 7.29
N LEU A 139 -13.83 9.89 8.17
CA LEU A 139 -14.40 11.20 7.89
C LEU A 139 -13.27 12.23 7.79
N LYS A 140 -13.34 13.10 6.79
CA LYS A 140 -12.44 14.25 6.64
C LYS A 140 -13.26 15.52 6.56
N GLN A 141 -12.91 16.53 7.36
CA GLN A 141 -13.52 17.84 7.41
C GLN A 141 -12.54 18.90 6.95
N ASN A 142 -12.95 19.73 5.99
CA ASN A 142 -12.24 20.97 5.67
C ASN A 142 -12.58 22.04 6.70
N ILE A 143 -11.56 22.68 7.26
CA ILE A 143 -11.75 23.77 8.25
C ILE A 143 -11.78 25.08 7.48
N SER A 144 -12.98 25.66 7.35
CA SER A 144 -13.22 26.87 6.52
C SER A 144 -12.45 28.11 7.01
N ALA A 145 -12.18 28.19 8.32
CA ALA A 145 -11.44 29.29 8.92
C ALA A 145 -9.96 29.36 8.46
N VAL A 146 -9.38 28.24 8.06
CA VAL A 146 -7.99 28.18 7.59
C VAL A 146 -7.94 27.41 6.27
N LYS A 147 -7.74 28.14 5.17
CA LYS A 147 -7.67 27.55 3.84
C LYS A 147 -6.56 26.50 3.77
N GLY A 148 -6.91 25.28 3.38
CA GLY A 148 -5.98 24.17 3.26
C GLY A 148 -5.84 23.30 4.52
N LEU A 149 -6.45 23.69 5.65
CA LEU A 149 -6.49 22.88 6.85
C LEU A 149 -7.62 21.84 6.78
N THR A 150 -7.28 20.59 7.08
CA THR A 150 -8.23 19.49 7.16
C THR A 150 -8.00 18.66 8.41
N ILE A 151 -9.06 18.09 8.96
CA ILE A 151 -9.00 17.09 10.02
C ILE A 151 -9.62 15.81 9.48
N ARG A 152 -8.95 14.68 9.66
CA ARG A 152 -9.44 13.35 9.30
C ARG A 152 -9.44 12.47 10.53
N ALA A 153 -10.52 11.72 10.75
CA ALA A 153 -10.66 10.77 11.84
C ALA A 153 -11.24 9.44 11.32
N GLY A 154 -10.76 8.33 11.83
CA GLY A 154 -11.17 6.99 11.42
C GLY A 154 -10.00 6.05 11.21
N LYS A 155 -10.22 5.02 10.41
CA LYS A 155 -9.21 4.03 10.04
C LYS A 155 -8.60 4.39 8.69
N PHE A 156 -7.29 4.61 8.64
CA PHE A 156 -6.57 4.99 7.42
C PHE A 156 -5.10 4.61 7.50
N ALA A 157 -4.42 4.62 6.33
CA ALA A 157 -2.99 4.33 6.28
C ALA A 157 -2.18 5.50 6.86
N PRO A 158 -1.19 5.22 7.73
CA PRO A 158 -0.28 6.23 8.24
C PRO A 158 0.64 6.74 7.13
N ALA A 159 0.99 8.02 7.20
CA ALA A 159 1.82 8.70 6.23
C ALA A 159 3.30 8.69 6.67
N PHE A 160 3.92 7.51 6.64
CA PHE A 160 5.34 7.35 6.95
C PHE A 160 6.04 6.63 5.81
N THR A 161 7.18 7.14 5.35
CA THR A 161 7.93 6.79 4.13
C THR A 161 7.25 7.19 2.81
N SER A 162 8.04 7.43 1.77
CA SER A 162 7.53 7.84 0.46
C SER A 162 6.59 6.81 -0.18
N ASP A 163 6.89 5.51 -0.05
CA ASP A 163 6.06 4.44 -0.61
C ASP A 163 4.69 4.36 0.08
N PHE A 164 4.61 4.63 1.40
CA PHE A 164 3.33 4.56 2.12
C PHE A 164 2.46 5.79 1.98
N ARG A 165 3.08 6.95 1.74
CA ARG A 165 2.33 8.15 1.34
C ARG A 165 1.71 7.99 -0.05
N MET A 166 2.31 7.15 -0.89
CA MET A 166 1.79 6.87 -2.22
C MET A 166 0.59 5.93 -2.14
N SER A 167 -0.48 6.27 -2.86
CA SER A 167 -1.63 5.38 -3.00
C SER A 167 -1.21 4.04 -3.62
N ASN A 168 -1.81 2.96 -3.15
CA ASN A 168 -1.61 1.63 -3.73
C ASN A 168 -1.94 1.53 -5.23
N ALA A 169 -2.76 2.45 -5.77
CA ALA A 169 -3.03 2.55 -7.21
C ALA A 169 -1.81 3.02 -7.99
N ASN A 170 -0.97 3.86 -7.36
CA ASN A 170 0.11 4.59 -8.01
C ASN A 170 1.49 3.95 -7.84
N ILE A 171 1.65 2.98 -6.94
CA ILE A 171 2.96 2.34 -6.74
C ILE A 171 3.49 1.78 -8.07
N PRO A 172 4.76 2.08 -8.41
CA PRO A 172 5.33 1.71 -9.70
C PRO A 172 5.88 0.28 -9.74
N CYS A 173 6.21 -0.32 -8.60
CA CYS A 173 6.64 -1.72 -8.49
C CYS A 173 5.45 -2.62 -8.11
N VAL A 174 5.54 -3.92 -8.38
CA VAL A 174 4.47 -4.87 -8.03
C VAL A 174 4.25 -4.91 -6.52
N GLU A 175 5.31 -4.87 -5.72
CA GLU A 175 5.23 -4.70 -4.27
C GLU A 175 5.99 -3.45 -3.82
N ARG A 176 5.67 -2.96 -2.62
CA ARG A 176 6.43 -1.90 -1.97
C ARG A 176 7.85 -2.37 -1.65
N SER A 177 8.75 -1.44 -1.45
CA SER A 177 10.14 -1.73 -1.09
C SER A 177 10.24 -2.43 0.28
N TYR A 178 11.35 -3.13 0.52
CA TYR A 178 11.64 -3.69 1.84
C TYR A 178 11.67 -2.60 2.91
N VAL A 179 12.24 -1.42 2.60
CA VAL A 179 12.23 -0.26 3.52
C VAL A 179 10.81 0.09 3.93
N ALA A 180 9.90 0.23 2.97
CA ALA A 180 8.52 0.51 3.26
C ALA A 180 7.87 -0.63 4.08
N ASN A 181 8.02 -1.88 3.66
CA ASN A 181 7.39 -3.02 4.32
C ASN A 181 7.96 -3.31 5.72
N GLN A 182 9.22 -2.90 5.98
CA GLN A 182 9.86 -3.05 7.30
C GLN A 182 9.31 -2.04 8.32
N PHE A 183 9.13 -0.79 7.89
CA PHE A 183 8.72 0.32 8.76
C PHE A 183 7.25 0.69 8.64
N ALA A 184 6.56 0.07 7.68
CA ALA A 184 5.20 0.44 7.40
C ALA A 184 4.22 -0.19 8.34
N LEU A 185 3.24 0.62 8.52
CA LEU A 185 2.03 0.32 9.22
C LEU A 185 0.93 0.09 8.20
N ASP A 186 0.14 -0.93 8.41
CA ASP A 186 -1.14 -1.03 7.71
C ASP A 186 -2.10 0.06 8.24
N THR A 187 -3.32 0.07 7.74
CA THR A 187 -4.33 1.04 8.18
C THR A 187 -4.68 0.85 9.65
N ASN A 188 -4.64 1.93 10.41
CA ASN A 188 -4.96 1.96 11.83
C ASN A 188 -5.99 3.05 12.14
N TRP A 189 -6.67 2.93 13.26
CA TRP A 189 -7.55 3.96 13.79
C TRP A 189 -6.75 5.16 14.28
N GLY A 190 -7.18 6.37 13.94
CA GLY A 190 -6.47 7.57 14.37
C GLY A 190 -7.14 8.86 13.95
N VAL A 191 -6.43 9.93 14.26
CA VAL A 191 -6.78 11.29 13.87
C VAL A 191 -5.58 11.93 13.17
N GLU A 192 -5.85 12.66 12.10
CA GLU A 192 -4.87 13.45 11.35
C GLU A 192 -5.31 14.89 11.29
N VAL A 193 -4.37 15.78 11.52
CA VAL A 193 -4.47 17.20 11.14
C VAL A 193 -3.51 17.43 9.99
N ASN A 194 -4.01 17.91 8.86
CA ASN A 194 -3.20 18.15 7.67
C ASN A 194 -3.44 19.59 7.18
N TYR A 195 -2.34 20.27 6.88
CA TYR A 195 -2.35 21.58 6.23
C TYR A 195 -1.65 21.46 4.88
N THR A 196 -2.31 21.94 3.84
CA THR A 196 -1.75 22.09 2.51
C THR A 196 -1.81 23.57 2.13
N SER A 197 -0.65 24.18 1.84
CA SER A 197 -0.60 25.60 1.44
C SER A 197 -1.47 25.87 0.21
N PRO A 198 -2.03 27.08 0.06
CA PRO A 198 -2.89 27.42 -1.07
C PRO A 198 -2.24 27.21 -2.44
N ASP A 199 -0.93 27.39 -2.55
CA ASP A 199 -0.11 27.11 -3.75
C ASP A 199 0.29 25.64 -3.90
N LYS A 200 -0.10 24.79 -2.93
CA LYS A 200 0.17 23.33 -2.89
C LYS A 200 1.65 22.96 -2.87
N LYS A 201 2.51 23.87 -2.44
CA LYS A 201 3.94 23.58 -2.31
C LYS A 201 4.26 22.96 -0.97
N ASP A 202 3.59 23.41 0.10
CA ASP A 202 3.84 22.93 1.45
C ASP A 202 2.71 22.03 1.91
N ILE A 203 3.08 20.88 2.49
CA ILE A 203 2.17 19.97 3.17
C ILE A 203 2.76 19.70 4.55
N LEU A 204 1.97 19.95 5.59
CA LEU A 204 2.32 19.65 6.97
C LEU A 204 1.24 18.75 7.55
N TYR A 205 1.62 17.74 8.30
CA TYR A 205 0.65 16.88 8.95
C TYR A 205 1.15 16.33 10.28
N VAL A 206 0.18 16.03 11.14
CA VAL A 206 0.38 15.27 12.38
C VAL A 206 -0.71 14.21 12.43
N GLN A 207 -0.31 12.97 12.73
CA GLN A 207 -1.19 11.84 12.93
C GLN A 207 -0.95 11.26 14.33
N VAL A 208 -2.03 10.96 15.05
CA VAL A 208 -1.98 10.16 16.27
C VAL A 208 -2.84 8.92 16.02
N MET A 209 -2.26 7.76 16.16
CA MET A 209 -2.86 6.49 15.75
C MET A 209 -2.70 5.45 16.84
N ALA A 210 -3.66 4.55 16.93
CA ALA A 210 -3.58 3.40 17.80
C ALA A 210 -2.49 2.43 17.30
N ASN A 211 -1.71 1.88 18.19
CA ASN A 211 -0.63 0.92 17.91
C ASN A 211 -0.96 -0.46 18.49
N ASP A 212 -2.16 -0.95 18.24
CA ASP A 212 -2.68 -2.20 18.76
C ASP A 212 -2.94 -3.21 17.63
N ARG A 213 -2.81 -4.49 17.93
CA ARG A 213 -3.22 -5.59 17.05
C ARG A 213 -4.71 -5.52 16.67
N ALA A 214 -5.56 -5.12 17.61
CA ALA A 214 -6.98 -4.97 17.39
C ALA A 214 -7.32 -3.83 16.44
N SER A 215 -6.46 -2.81 16.34
CA SER A 215 -6.67 -1.64 15.49
C SER A 215 -6.10 -1.81 14.09
N SER A 216 -5.18 -2.77 13.88
CA SER A 216 -4.55 -3.00 12.59
C SER A 216 -5.36 -4.00 11.77
N SER A 217 -5.45 -3.74 10.47
CA SER A 217 -6.24 -4.57 9.55
C SER A 217 -5.46 -5.71 8.92
N CYS A 218 -4.27 -6.00 9.41
CA CYS A 218 -3.38 -6.99 8.79
C CYS A 218 -3.78 -8.43 9.04
N ASN A 219 -4.91 -8.85 8.54
CA ASN A 219 -5.19 -10.26 8.35
C ASN A 219 -4.66 -10.71 6.99
N HIS A 220 -3.38 -10.98 6.91
CA HIS A 220 -2.80 -11.69 5.80
C HIS A 220 -3.04 -13.19 5.97
N GLY A 221 -4.26 -13.65 5.70
CA GLY A 221 -4.57 -15.04 5.43
C GLY A 221 -4.37 -16.07 6.54
N HIS A 222 -3.93 -15.68 7.71
CA HIS A 222 -3.96 -16.57 8.85
C HIS A 222 -5.32 -16.47 9.49
N GLY A 223 -6.06 -17.60 9.49
CA GLY A 223 -7.33 -17.77 10.16
C GLY A 223 -7.24 -17.63 11.68
N ASP A 224 -6.42 -16.72 12.13
CA ASP A 224 -6.29 -16.37 13.52
C ASP A 224 -7.55 -15.68 13.99
N LYS A 225 -8.05 -16.19 15.08
CA LYS A 225 -9.24 -15.75 15.84
C LYS A 225 -9.21 -14.26 16.25
N TYR A 226 -8.25 -13.49 15.73
CA TYR A 226 -7.96 -12.10 16.07
C TYR A 226 -8.40 -11.08 15.01
N SER A 227 -9.17 -11.51 14.01
CA SER A 227 -9.93 -10.61 13.13
C SER A 227 -11.03 -9.80 13.85
N ARG A 228 -11.11 -9.95 15.17
CA ARG A 228 -12.13 -9.29 15.98
C ARG A 228 -11.97 -7.78 16.11
N GLY A 229 -10.81 -7.23 15.83
CA GLY A 229 -10.59 -5.78 15.91
C GLY A 229 -11.12 -4.98 14.72
N GLU A 230 -11.75 -5.61 13.77
CA GLU A 230 -12.32 -4.93 12.60
C GLU A 230 -13.80 -4.56 12.78
N GLY A 231 -14.44 -5.04 13.84
CA GLY A 231 -15.77 -4.62 14.24
C GLY A 231 -15.73 -3.42 15.19
N PHE A 232 -16.87 -2.75 15.35
CA PHE A 232 -17.05 -1.68 16.34
C PHE A 232 -16.97 -2.16 17.80
N ASP A 233 -16.82 -3.45 18.01
CA ASP A 233 -16.65 -4.15 19.29
C ASP A 233 -15.17 -4.43 19.65
N GLY A 234 -14.22 -3.94 18.82
CA GLY A 234 -12.80 -3.95 19.15
C GLY A 234 -12.52 -3.01 20.32
N GLU A 235 -11.87 -3.52 21.35
CA GLU A 235 -11.34 -2.68 22.41
C GLU A 235 -10.43 -1.60 21.76
N PHE A 236 -10.82 -0.34 21.88
CA PHE A 236 -9.94 0.79 21.57
C PHE A 236 -8.88 0.85 22.67
N GLY A 237 -7.82 0.10 22.49
CA GLY A 237 -6.68 0.12 23.40
C GLY A 237 -5.85 1.40 23.28
N TRP A 238 -6.45 2.55 23.52
CA TRP A 238 -5.76 3.84 23.56
C TRP A 238 -4.90 4.00 24.81
N GLU A 239 -5.17 3.22 25.85
CA GLU A 239 -4.62 3.44 27.17
C GLU A 239 -3.11 3.24 27.24
N ASP A 240 -2.53 2.39 26.36
CA ASP A 240 -1.08 2.09 26.39
C ASP A 240 -0.46 1.91 25.00
N LYS A 241 -1.15 2.23 23.90
CA LYS A 241 -0.72 1.77 22.59
C LYS A 241 -1.07 2.77 21.49
N CYS A 242 -0.46 3.94 21.55
CA CYS A 242 -0.53 4.90 20.47
C CYS A 242 0.86 5.30 19.97
N PHE A 243 0.91 5.69 18.73
CA PHE A 243 2.07 6.32 18.13
C PHE A 243 1.67 7.61 17.43
N ALA A 244 2.61 8.50 17.27
CA ALA A 244 2.42 9.71 16.48
C ALA A 244 3.37 9.74 15.29
N ILE A 245 2.91 10.33 14.20
CA ILE A 245 3.72 10.69 13.05
C ILE A 245 3.53 12.18 12.79
N SER A 246 4.62 12.91 12.63
CA SER A 246 4.61 14.27 12.10
C SER A 246 5.41 14.30 10.81
N GLY A 247 4.98 15.09 9.84
CA GLY A 247 5.67 15.17 8.57
C GLY A 247 5.46 16.49 7.86
N ALA A 248 6.43 16.81 7.01
CA ALA A 248 6.43 17.96 6.14
C ALA A 248 6.90 17.58 4.74
N THR A 249 6.34 18.23 3.74
CA THR A 249 6.82 18.17 2.36
C THR A 249 6.87 19.58 1.80
N HIS A 250 7.97 19.94 1.15
CA HIS A 250 8.12 21.20 0.44
C HIS A 250 8.47 20.96 -1.03
N LYS A 251 7.71 21.56 -1.94
CA LYS A 251 7.96 21.54 -3.38
C LYS A 251 8.61 22.83 -3.83
N PHE A 252 9.66 22.71 -4.61
CA PHE A 252 10.39 23.83 -5.16
C PHE A 252 10.72 23.58 -6.64
N ASN A 253 11.23 24.60 -7.35
CA ASN A 253 11.48 24.55 -8.79
C ASN A 253 10.25 24.04 -9.58
N VAL A 254 9.06 24.52 -9.19
CA VAL A 254 7.83 24.10 -9.83
C VAL A 254 7.71 24.77 -11.19
N THR A 255 7.66 23.96 -12.25
CA THR A 255 7.55 24.39 -13.65
C THR A 255 6.46 23.55 -14.34
N GLU A 256 6.13 23.89 -15.58
CA GLU A 256 5.22 23.04 -16.39
C GLU A 256 5.79 21.63 -16.64
N SER A 257 7.12 21.51 -16.71
CA SER A 257 7.80 20.22 -16.92
C SER A 257 7.92 19.36 -15.67
N GLY A 258 7.72 19.91 -14.47
CA GLY A 258 7.80 19.15 -13.23
C GLY A 258 8.17 19.98 -12.00
N TYR A 259 8.66 19.30 -10.98
CA TYR A 259 9.06 19.87 -9.70
C TYR A 259 10.10 19.01 -8.98
N HIS A 260 10.69 19.59 -7.96
CA HIS A 260 11.45 18.90 -6.93
C HIS A 260 10.67 18.95 -5.63
N ALA A 261 10.75 17.92 -4.82
CA ALA A 261 10.17 17.93 -3.48
C ALA A 261 11.14 17.30 -2.47
N ILE A 262 11.18 17.87 -1.29
CA ILE A 262 11.85 17.31 -0.12
C ILE A 262 10.80 17.02 0.94
N SER A 263 10.92 15.90 1.63
CA SER A 263 10.03 15.53 2.71
C SER A 263 10.80 15.01 3.92
N GLY A 264 10.25 15.24 5.09
CA GLY A 264 10.75 14.69 6.34
C GLY A 264 9.58 14.21 7.19
N GLU A 265 9.72 13.03 7.78
CA GLU A 265 8.78 12.47 8.72
C GLU A 265 9.50 12.02 9.98
N TYR A 266 8.82 12.15 11.11
CA TYR A 266 9.22 11.59 12.39
C TYR A 266 8.06 10.77 12.96
N ALA A 267 8.36 9.58 13.43
CA ALA A 267 7.41 8.70 14.10
C ALA A 267 7.92 8.36 15.50
N HIS A 268 7.03 8.39 16.50
CA HIS A 268 7.31 8.07 17.88
C HIS A 268 6.23 7.13 18.44
N ASP A 269 6.66 6.05 19.09
CA ASP A 269 5.81 5.16 19.86
C ASP A 269 5.80 5.60 21.32
N PHE A 270 4.64 6.04 21.81
CA PHE A 270 4.48 6.45 23.22
C PHE A 270 4.50 5.27 24.18
N ASN A 271 4.48 4.06 23.67
CA ASN A 271 4.38 2.88 24.48
C ASN A 271 5.75 2.24 24.73
N ASN A 272 6.19 2.26 25.99
CA ASN A 272 7.35 1.48 26.45
C ASN A 272 7.07 -0.02 26.60
N ALA A 273 5.83 -0.45 26.42
CA ALA A 273 5.40 -1.83 26.67
C ALA A 273 5.69 -2.79 25.51
N TYR A 274 6.46 -2.37 24.55
CA TYR A 274 6.90 -3.23 23.45
C TYR A 274 7.93 -4.27 23.88
N HIS A 275 7.76 -4.80 25.09
CA HIS A 275 8.67 -5.77 25.64
C HIS A 275 8.48 -7.16 25.03
N GLY A 276 9.34 -7.48 24.06
CA GLY A 276 9.85 -8.82 23.90
C GLY A 276 8.86 -9.90 23.49
N ARG A 277 7.90 -9.69 22.56
CA ARG A 277 7.02 -10.77 22.13
C ARG A 277 6.81 -10.92 20.63
N ARG A 278 7.71 -10.46 19.81
CA ARG A 278 7.65 -10.80 18.40
C ARG A 278 8.44 -12.07 18.16
N LYS A 279 7.73 -13.17 17.97
CA LYS A 279 8.35 -14.36 17.40
C LYS A 279 8.80 -14.04 15.98
N PRO A 280 10.00 -14.48 15.56
CA PRO A 280 10.40 -14.41 14.16
C PRO A 280 9.26 -14.99 13.29
N GLY A 281 8.84 -14.27 12.26
CA GLY A 281 7.73 -14.70 11.40
C GLY A 281 6.34 -14.20 11.80
N ALA A 282 6.15 -13.55 12.95
CA ALA A 282 4.88 -12.90 13.27
C ALA A 282 4.69 -11.66 12.38
N ASN A 283 3.50 -11.51 11.81
CA ASN A 283 3.14 -10.30 11.06
C ASN A 283 3.14 -9.10 12.01
N ASN A 284 3.80 -8.03 11.58
CA ASN A 284 3.90 -6.81 12.36
C ASN A 284 2.61 -5.99 12.20
N TYR A 285 1.85 -5.85 13.26
CA TYR A 285 0.58 -5.13 13.25
C TYR A 285 0.66 -3.70 13.80
N GLY A 286 1.84 -3.27 14.21
CA GLY A 286 2.11 -1.92 14.67
C GLY A 286 3.53 -1.53 14.35
N ILE A 287 3.96 -0.32 14.75
CA ILE A 287 5.36 0.04 14.70
C ILE A 287 6.14 -0.80 15.72
N ASP A 288 7.35 -1.20 15.33
CA ASP A 288 8.24 -2.03 16.15
C ASP A 288 9.54 -1.31 16.50
N PHE A 289 9.49 -0.01 16.46
CA PHE A 289 10.58 0.87 16.84
C PHE A 289 10.03 1.93 17.81
N LYS A 290 10.88 2.51 18.62
CA LYS A 290 10.52 3.61 19.51
C LYS A 290 10.46 4.92 18.75
N ASP A 291 11.50 5.20 17.98
CA ASP A 291 11.63 6.39 17.17
C ASP A 291 12.03 6.03 15.74
N ALA A 292 11.53 6.75 14.76
CA ALA A 292 12.02 6.65 13.40
C ALA A 292 11.94 7.99 12.67
N VAL A 293 12.91 8.19 11.78
CA VAL A 293 13.00 9.36 10.90
C VAL A 293 13.00 8.88 9.46
N SER A 294 12.27 9.55 8.61
CA SER A 294 12.25 9.32 7.17
C SER A 294 12.56 10.64 6.45
N LEU A 295 13.52 10.61 5.54
CA LEU A 295 13.87 11.72 4.66
C LEU A 295 13.65 11.30 3.23
N GLY A 296 12.83 12.03 2.52
CA GLY A 296 12.46 11.77 1.13
C GLY A 296 12.87 12.89 0.19
N TYR A 297 13.26 12.54 -1.02
CA TYR A 297 13.46 13.48 -2.10
C TYR A 297 12.82 12.94 -3.38
N GLU A 298 12.08 13.78 -4.06
CA GLU A 298 11.41 13.46 -5.32
C GLU A 298 11.77 14.47 -6.39
N ILE A 299 12.10 13.98 -7.56
CA ILE A 299 12.20 14.76 -8.80
C ILE A 299 11.14 14.25 -9.74
N LYS A 300 10.33 15.13 -10.27
CA LYS A 300 9.48 14.86 -11.41
C LYS A 300 9.86 15.85 -12.51
N HIS A 301 10.34 15.34 -13.62
CA HIS A 301 10.72 16.17 -14.75
C HIS A 301 10.41 15.45 -16.07
N ASN A 302 9.48 16.00 -16.85
CA ASN A 302 9.03 15.41 -18.12
C ASN A 302 8.69 13.91 -17.99
N LYS A 303 9.53 13.04 -18.56
CA LYS A 303 9.37 11.58 -18.58
C LYS A 303 9.98 10.87 -17.37
N LEU A 304 10.76 11.57 -16.55
CA LEU A 304 11.45 11.00 -15.40
C LEU A 304 10.72 11.35 -14.10
N THR A 305 10.45 10.35 -13.30
CA THR A 305 10.16 10.49 -11.88
C THR A 305 11.25 9.75 -11.11
N PHE A 306 11.90 10.41 -10.18
CA PHE A 306 12.88 9.79 -9.31
C PHE A 306 12.49 10.04 -7.86
N THR A 307 12.40 8.98 -7.09
CA THR A 307 12.13 9.04 -5.65
C THR A 307 13.27 8.39 -4.89
N THR A 308 13.67 9.01 -3.80
CA THR A 308 14.55 8.40 -2.81
C THR A 308 13.97 8.55 -1.43
N ASN A 309 14.26 7.61 -0.55
CA ASN A 309 13.85 7.65 0.82
C ASN A 309 14.94 7.02 1.70
N LEU A 310 15.43 7.78 2.66
CA LEU A 310 16.32 7.32 3.72
C LEU A 310 15.50 7.22 5.00
N VAL A 311 15.54 6.07 5.65
CA VAL A 311 14.83 5.83 6.91
C VAL A 311 15.81 5.33 7.94
N ALA A 312 15.76 5.88 9.14
CA ALA A 312 16.45 5.37 10.30
C ALA A 312 15.43 5.10 11.41
N ALA A 313 15.48 3.90 11.99
CA ALA A 313 14.67 3.51 13.14
C ALA A 313 15.56 3.14 14.30
N PHE A 314 15.15 3.53 15.49
CA PHE A 314 15.89 3.40 16.73
C PHE A 314 15.12 2.55 17.71
N GLU A 315 15.85 1.79 18.53
CA GLU A 315 15.30 0.87 19.51
C GLU A 315 14.24 -0.06 18.87
N GLN A 316 14.56 -0.58 17.68
CA GLN A 316 13.71 -1.57 17.04
C GLN A 316 13.72 -2.84 17.88
N GLN A 317 12.53 -3.32 18.19
CA GLN A 317 12.38 -4.35 19.19
C GLN A 317 12.26 -5.75 18.62
N ASP A 318 13.25 -6.52 18.87
CA ASP A 318 13.17 -7.94 19.20
C ASP A 318 13.83 -8.20 20.58
N GLY A 319 13.65 -7.28 21.52
CA GLY A 319 14.20 -7.36 22.87
C GLY A 319 15.60 -6.77 23.05
N ASN A 320 16.30 -6.42 21.98
CA ASN A 320 17.72 -6.02 22.05
C ASN A 320 18.01 -4.56 21.64
N GLY A 321 16.97 -3.77 21.33
CA GLY A 321 17.15 -2.34 21.04
C GLY A 321 18.03 -2.07 19.81
N THR A 322 17.79 -2.78 18.71
CA THR A 322 18.58 -2.62 17.49
C THR A 322 18.19 -1.36 16.70
N ASN A 323 19.19 -0.71 16.11
CA ASN A 323 18.98 0.39 15.19
C ASN A 323 19.06 -0.11 13.75
N ASN A 324 18.27 0.52 12.87
CA ASN A 324 18.14 0.11 11.48
C ASN A 324 18.19 1.35 10.57
N ILE A 325 18.90 1.23 9.46
CA ILE A 325 18.92 2.24 8.40
C ILE A 325 18.54 1.59 7.09
N GLY A 326 17.61 2.20 6.38
CA GLY A 326 17.16 1.77 5.07
C GLY A 326 17.22 2.89 4.04
N LEU A 327 17.65 2.56 2.82
CA LEU A 327 17.70 3.44 1.67
C LEU A 327 16.92 2.83 0.52
N GLN A 328 16.08 3.65 -0.11
CA GLN A 328 15.41 3.34 -1.38
C GLN A 328 15.78 4.38 -2.43
N LEU A 329 16.10 3.91 -3.63
CA LEU A 329 16.28 4.74 -4.83
C LEU A 329 15.37 4.15 -5.92
N GLN A 330 14.52 4.98 -6.54
CA GLN A 330 13.50 4.48 -7.47
C GLN A 330 13.28 5.46 -8.64
N PRO A 331 14.04 5.34 -9.74
CA PRO A 331 13.71 5.98 -10.99
C PRO A 331 12.58 5.25 -11.74
N VAL A 332 11.69 6.04 -12.32
CA VAL A 332 10.63 5.62 -13.24
C VAL A 332 10.75 6.47 -14.49
N TYR A 333 10.85 5.84 -15.64
CA TYR A 333 11.01 6.53 -16.92
C TYR A 333 9.89 6.16 -17.89
N ALA A 334 9.14 7.15 -18.34
CA ALA A 334 8.04 6.98 -19.31
C ALA A 334 8.64 6.87 -20.73
N VAL A 335 8.86 5.64 -21.20
CA VAL A 335 9.35 5.37 -22.58
C VAL A 335 8.27 5.62 -23.60
N HIS A 336 7.00 5.41 -23.25
CA HIS A 336 5.83 5.63 -24.06
C HIS A 336 4.68 6.17 -23.18
N PRO A 337 3.68 6.89 -23.70
CA PRO A 337 2.53 7.31 -22.89
C PRO A 337 1.84 6.18 -22.12
N HIS A 338 1.84 4.97 -22.67
CA HIS A 338 1.28 3.77 -22.07
C HIS A 338 2.31 2.84 -21.41
N VAL A 339 3.61 3.19 -21.36
CA VAL A 339 4.65 2.30 -20.84
C VAL A 339 5.67 3.06 -20.02
N ASP A 340 5.83 2.65 -18.76
CA ASP A 340 6.91 3.11 -17.90
C ASP A 340 7.88 1.95 -17.61
N LEU A 341 9.17 2.24 -17.63
CA LEU A 341 10.21 1.38 -17.08
C LEU A 341 10.50 1.82 -15.64
N VAL A 342 10.74 0.85 -14.79
CA VAL A 342 10.95 1.07 -13.35
C VAL A 342 12.22 0.36 -12.93
N PHE A 343 13.09 1.06 -12.24
CA PHE A 343 14.16 0.48 -11.46
C PHE A 343 13.98 0.85 -9.99
N ARG A 344 14.37 -0.06 -9.09
CA ARG A 344 14.44 0.25 -7.66
C ARG A 344 15.63 -0.46 -7.04
N TYR A 345 16.42 0.28 -6.29
CA TYR A 345 17.36 -0.27 -5.33
C TYR A 345 16.82 -0.08 -3.93
N THR A 346 16.94 -1.10 -3.11
CA THR A 346 16.63 -1.07 -1.68
C THR A 346 17.81 -1.66 -0.92
N GLY A 347 18.35 -0.90 0.00
CA GLY A 347 19.41 -1.33 0.92
C GLY A 347 18.98 -1.11 2.35
N MET A 348 19.24 -2.08 3.23
CA MET A 348 18.96 -1.98 4.66
C MET A 348 20.11 -2.60 5.44
N THR A 349 20.42 -2.02 6.60
CA THR A 349 21.46 -2.51 7.49
C THR A 349 21.15 -2.22 8.96
N GLY A 350 21.61 -3.11 9.84
CA GLY A 350 21.46 -3.05 11.27
C GLY A 350 21.59 -4.47 11.84
N HIS A 351 22.04 -4.63 13.08
CA HIS A 351 22.20 -5.95 13.66
C HIS A 351 20.83 -6.59 13.94
N ASP A 352 20.54 -7.75 13.30
CA ASP A 352 19.23 -8.41 13.34
C ASP A 352 18.03 -7.46 13.08
N ALA A 353 18.28 -6.39 12.29
CA ALA A 353 17.34 -5.29 12.15
C ALA A 353 16.47 -5.39 10.90
N CYS A 354 16.89 -6.20 9.91
CA CYS A 354 16.21 -6.31 8.62
C CYS A 354 15.46 -7.64 8.53
N LYS A 355 14.15 -7.58 8.30
CA LYS A 355 13.36 -8.80 8.11
C LYS A 355 13.35 -9.21 6.65
N LEU A 356 14.06 -10.29 6.29
CA LEU A 356 14.02 -10.86 4.94
C LEU A 356 12.59 -11.24 4.53
N GLY A 357 11.78 -11.73 5.45
CA GLY A 357 10.37 -12.02 5.22
C GLY A 357 9.45 -10.79 5.14
N ALA A 358 9.99 -9.57 5.05
CA ALA A 358 9.20 -8.38 4.68
C ALA A 358 8.76 -8.44 3.21
N ASP A 359 9.49 -9.18 2.36
CA ASP A 359 9.01 -9.56 1.05
C ASP A 359 7.94 -10.65 1.14
N ARG A 360 6.86 -10.45 0.38
CA ARG A 360 5.70 -11.32 0.45
C ARG A 360 5.97 -12.71 -0.11
N TYR A 361 6.62 -12.78 -1.25
CA TYR A 361 6.83 -14.05 -1.96
C TYR A 361 7.98 -14.85 -1.37
N ILE A 362 9.05 -14.21 -0.95
CA ILE A 362 10.12 -14.87 -0.19
C ILE A 362 9.54 -15.46 1.09
N CYS A 363 8.71 -14.71 1.83
CA CYS A 363 8.07 -15.20 3.05
C CYS A 363 7.15 -16.39 2.80
N THR A 364 6.37 -16.38 1.72
CA THR A 364 5.36 -17.42 1.46
C THR A 364 5.94 -18.66 0.79
N GLN A 365 6.96 -18.54 -0.04
CA GLN A 365 7.50 -19.63 -0.85
C GLN A 365 8.77 -20.27 -0.28
N THR A 366 9.44 -19.60 0.66
CA THR A 366 10.64 -20.12 1.30
C THR A 366 10.44 -20.34 2.80
N ASN A 367 11.29 -21.18 3.40
CA ASN A 367 11.35 -21.34 4.85
C ASN A 367 12.14 -20.19 5.53
N ARG A 368 12.40 -19.10 4.81
CA ARG A 368 13.18 -17.98 5.27
C ARG A 368 12.31 -16.77 5.56
N ALA A 369 12.05 -16.52 6.85
CA ALA A 369 11.42 -15.30 7.37
C ALA A 369 12.26 -14.75 8.53
N SER A 370 13.60 -14.89 8.43
CA SER A 370 14.51 -14.52 9.50
C SER A 370 14.87 -13.05 9.45
N TRP A 371 15.29 -12.55 10.60
CA TRP A 371 15.98 -11.29 10.73
C TRP A 371 17.41 -11.43 10.23
N VAL A 372 17.90 -10.43 9.50
CA VAL A 372 19.23 -10.38 8.89
C VAL A 372 19.90 -9.04 9.19
N ASP A 373 21.24 -9.00 9.12
CA ASP A 373 22.01 -7.80 9.45
C ASP A 373 22.04 -6.81 8.29
N SER A 374 21.95 -7.30 7.06
CA SER A 374 21.87 -6.48 5.87
C SER A 374 21.07 -7.15 4.77
N LEU A 375 20.41 -6.31 3.97
CA LEU A 375 19.63 -6.74 2.82
C LEU A 375 19.82 -5.74 1.69
N HIS A 376 20.02 -6.24 0.47
CA HIS A 376 20.05 -5.45 -0.75
C HIS A 376 19.14 -6.09 -1.78
N ALA A 377 18.29 -5.29 -2.40
CA ALA A 377 17.38 -5.73 -3.46
C ALA A 377 17.45 -4.79 -4.65
N PHE A 378 17.48 -5.37 -5.85
CA PHE A 378 17.55 -4.68 -7.12
C PHE A 378 16.37 -5.10 -7.99
N TYR A 379 15.42 -4.21 -8.17
CA TYR A 379 14.21 -4.44 -8.95
C TYR A 379 14.32 -3.77 -10.31
N LEU A 380 13.92 -4.48 -11.35
CA LEU A 380 13.68 -3.96 -12.69
C LEU A 380 12.28 -4.37 -13.14
N GLY A 381 11.51 -3.44 -13.67
CA GLY A 381 10.15 -3.71 -14.08
C GLY A 381 9.63 -2.82 -15.18
N ALA A 382 8.45 -3.17 -15.66
CA ALA A 382 7.71 -2.40 -16.64
C ALA A 382 6.22 -2.35 -16.27
N ASN A 383 5.60 -1.19 -16.48
CA ASN A 383 4.17 -0.98 -16.32
C ASN A 383 3.55 -0.66 -17.67
N VAL A 384 2.49 -1.37 -18.03
CA VAL A 384 1.71 -1.14 -19.26
C VAL A 384 0.33 -0.64 -18.84
N TYR A 385 -0.03 0.58 -19.26
CA TYR A 385 -1.24 1.29 -18.86
C TYR A 385 -2.30 1.20 -19.92
N ALA A 386 -3.53 0.90 -19.52
CA ALA A 386 -4.68 0.89 -20.42
C ALA A 386 -5.07 2.30 -20.90
N SER A 387 -4.80 3.33 -20.07
CA SER A 387 -5.00 4.73 -20.42
C SER A 387 -3.75 5.54 -20.15
N ALA A 388 -3.32 6.34 -21.11
CA ALA A 388 -2.19 7.27 -20.94
C ALA A 388 -2.52 8.43 -19.98
N LYS A 389 -3.79 8.85 -19.94
CA LYS A 389 -4.29 9.92 -19.09
C LYS A 389 -4.53 9.45 -17.64
N HIS A 390 -5.00 8.22 -17.48
CA HIS A 390 -5.38 7.63 -16.20
C HIS A 390 -4.54 6.39 -15.88
N LYS A 391 -3.23 6.59 -15.70
CA LYS A 391 -2.25 5.52 -15.44
C LYS A 391 -2.55 4.71 -14.16
N ASP A 392 -3.28 5.28 -13.22
CA ASP A 392 -3.70 4.65 -11.96
C ASP A 392 -4.90 3.69 -12.13
N ALA A 393 -5.72 3.88 -13.18
CA ALA A 393 -6.99 3.18 -13.31
C ALA A 393 -6.82 1.70 -13.66
N ALA A 394 -6.09 1.39 -14.74
CA ALA A 394 -5.86 0.00 -15.15
C ALA A 394 -4.46 -0.18 -15.72
N LYS A 395 -3.73 -1.18 -15.19
CA LYS A 395 -2.37 -1.48 -15.64
C LYS A 395 -1.99 -2.94 -15.42
N ILE A 396 -1.09 -3.42 -16.28
CA ILE A 396 -0.36 -4.67 -16.11
C ILE A 396 1.07 -4.30 -15.72
N MET A 397 1.62 -5.01 -14.75
CA MET A 397 2.96 -4.76 -14.23
C MET A 397 3.78 -6.03 -14.28
N PHE A 398 5.05 -5.90 -14.61
CA PHE A 398 6.04 -6.97 -14.62
C PHE A 398 7.25 -6.51 -13.80
N GLY A 399 7.84 -7.43 -13.05
CA GLY A 399 9.01 -7.16 -12.25
C GLY A 399 9.92 -8.36 -12.10
N ALA A 400 11.22 -8.10 -12.05
CA ALA A 400 12.24 -9.01 -11.62
C ALA A 400 13.04 -8.34 -10.51
N GLU A 401 13.19 -8.98 -9.37
CA GLU A 401 13.95 -8.47 -8.23
C GLU A 401 15.01 -9.50 -7.81
N TYR A 402 16.24 -9.05 -7.67
CA TYR A 402 17.32 -9.84 -7.10
C TYR A 402 17.58 -9.38 -5.67
N THR A 403 17.44 -10.30 -4.72
CA THR A 403 17.63 -10.02 -3.30
C THR A 403 18.82 -10.79 -2.76
N THR A 404 19.65 -10.12 -1.98
CA THR A 404 20.77 -10.70 -1.22
C THR A 404 20.69 -10.25 0.22
N ALA A 405 20.97 -11.14 1.16
CA ALA A 405 20.93 -10.86 2.59
C ALA A 405 22.08 -11.55 3.32
N ARG A 406 22.62 -10.90 4.35
CA ARG A 406 23.67 -11.43 5.22
C ARG A 406 23.18 -11.48 6.66
N LYS A 407 23.65 -12.50 7.38
CA LYS A 407 23.43 -12.69 8.81
C LYS A 407 24.70 -13.17 9.48
N ASP A 408 25.08 -12.60 10.62
CA ASP A 408 26.30 -12.92 11.38
C ASP A 408 27.56 -12.88 10.48
N GLY A 409 27.62 -11.87 9.59
CA GLY A 409 28.73 -11.69 8.65
C GLY A 409 28.78 -12.72 7.50
N LYS A 410 27.84 -13.67 7.42
CA LYS A 410 27.79 -14.71 6.40
C LYS A 410 26.66 -14.47 5.41
N ASP A 411 26.83 -14.98 4.18
CA ASP A 411 25.75 -14.99 3.20
C ASP A 411 24.62 -15.88 3.71
N TYR A 412 23.43 -15.29 3.81
CA TYR A 412 22.26 -15.95 4.36
C TYR A 412 21.24 -16.31 3.30
N TYR A 413 20.99 -15.40 2.33
CA TYR A 413 20.07 -15.60 1.24
C TYR A 413 20.55 -14.84 0.01
N ASN A 414 20.36 -15.43 -1.16
CA ASN A 414 20.37 -14.73 -2.43
C ASN A 414 19.43 -15.43 -3.42
N GLY A 415 18.80 -14.67 -4.27
CA GLY A 415 17.85 -15.25 -5.24
C GLY A 415 17.11 -14.20 -6.03
N TRP A 416 16.46 -14.69 -7.09
CA TRP A 416 15.58 -13.91 -7.95
C TRP A 416 14.12 -14.09 -7.53
N GLU A 417 13.35 -13.06 -7.75
CA GLU A 417 11.89 -13.05 -7.71
C GLU A 417 11.37 -12.48 -9.02
N PHE A 418 10.40 -13.14 -9.62
CA PHE A 418 9.69 -12.66 -10.81
C PHE A 418 8.23 -12.44 -10.45
N THR A 419 7.73 -11.26 -10.73
CA THR A 419 6.37 -10.87 -10.37
C THR A 419 5.60 -10.32 -11.55
N THR A 420 4.30 -10.56 -11.55
CA THR A 420 3.36 -9.85 -12.44
C THR A 420 2.11 -9.46 -11.67
N ALA A 421 1.50 -8.36 -12.06
CA ALA A 421 0.25 -7.89 -11.44
C ALA A 421 -0.69 -7.28 -12.47
N LEU A 422 -1.99 -7.52 -12.27
CA LEU A 422 -3.08 -6.80 -12.91
C LEU A 422 -3.75 -5.92 -11.87
N ARG A 423 -3.85 -4.63 -12.13
CA ARG A 423 -4.46 -3.66 -11.23
C ARG A 423 -5.54 -2.87 -11.92
N CYS A 424 -6.74 -2.85 -11.32
CA CYS A 424 -7.89 -2.08 -11.73
C CYS A 424 -8.38 -1.26 -10.53
N ASN A 425 -8.41 0.07 -10.68
CA ASN A 425 -8.76 1.01 -9.62
C ASN A 425 -9.69 2.08 -10.20
N PHE A 426 -10.88 2.14 -9.70
CA PHE A 426 -11.92 3.09 -10.15
C PHE A 426 -12.63 3.72 -8.96
#